data_7815d868135423c915939510c67f5921
#
_entry.id   7815d868135423c915939510c67f5921
#
_cell.length_a   1.000
_cell.length_b   1.000
_cell.length_c   1.000
_cell.angle_alpha   90.00
_cell.angle_beta   90.00
_cell.angle_gamma   90.00
#
_symmetry.space_group_name_H-M   'P 1'
#
loop_
_entity.id
_entity.type
_entity.pdbx_description
1 polymer ?
#
loop_
_entity_poly.entity_id
_entity_poly.type
_entity_poly.pdbx_seq_one_letter_code
_entity_poly.pdbx_strand_id
1 'polypeptide(L)'
;MINFNVPPYTGKELDYIRECVEAQKICGDGAYTKKCNSWLEEKTGASKCLLTTSCTHATEMAALLADIKEGDEVIMPSYTFVSTADAFVLRGAVPVFVDIRPDTMNIDEQKIEAAVTAKTKAIVPVHYAGVSCEMDTIMDIAKRHSLIVIEDAAQGVMSSYKGKALGAIGDMGCYSFHETKNYSMGEGGALILRDERYIEDAEIIREKGTDRSRFFRGQVDKYTWVDRGSSYLPSDMNAAYLYAQLELADEINERRLEIWNTYYRELGELKDAGKIELPVIPEGCDHNAHMFYIKAADFEERTKLITFLKENGILSVFHYIPLHSAPAGKRFGRFSGEDKYTTKESERLTRLPMYYSLTEEENMYIIKKVKEFYGFS
;
A
#
# COMPACT_ATOMS: atom_id res chain seq x y z
N MET A 1 2.05 -27.76 -3.67
CA MET A 1 1.60 -26.53 -4.39
C MET A 1 2.18 -25.34 -3.67
N ILE A 2 2.91 -24.49 -4.35
CA ILE A 2 3.49 -23.26 -3.80
C ILE A 2 2.43 -22.18 -3.87
N ASN A 3 2.05 -21.63 -2.72
CA ASN A 3 1.04 -20.60 -2.61
C ASN A 3 1.57 -19.26 -3.17
N PHE A 4 0.67 -18.40 -3.65
CA PHE A 4 1.03 -17.07 -4.10
C PHE A 4 1.53 -16.19 -2.93
N ASN A 5 0.88 -16.28 -1.79
CA ASN A 5 1.22 -15.56 -0.56
C ASN A 5 0.94 -16.42 0.67
N VAL A 6 1.75 -16.26 1.69
CA VAL A 6 1.55 -16.81 3.04
C VAL A 6 1.83 -15.68 4.02
N PRO A 7 0.88 -15.34 4.91
CA PRO A 7 1.11 -14.32 5.93
C PRO A 7 2.31 -14.69 6.80
N PRO A 8 3.13 -13.72 7.22
CA PRO A 8 4.23 -14.00 8.13
C PRO A 8 3.71 -14.49 9.49
N TYR A 9 4.42 -15.43 10.08
CA TYR A 9 4.19 -15.92 11.44
C TYR A 9 5.53 -16.07 12.14
N THR A 10 5.71 -15.35 13.24
CA THR A 10 6.98 -15.24 13.95
C THR A 10 7.04 -16.13 15.19
N GLY A 11 5.87 -16.65 15.63
CA GLY A 11 5.72 -17.55 16.78
C GLY A 11 5.24 -16.84 18.06
N LYS A 12 5.32 -15.50 18.14
CA LYS A 12 4.88 -14.74 19.34
C LYS A 12 3.45 -14.24 19.26
N GLU A 13 2.81 -14.28 18.10
CA GLU A 13 1.50 -13.67 17.86
C GLU A 13 0.43 -14.17 18.84
N LEU A 14 0.38 -15.48 19.07
CA LEU A 14 -0.61 -16.08 19.99
C LEU A 14 -0.32 -15.77 21.46
N ASP A 15 0.95 -15.62 21.84
CA ASP A 15 1.31 -15.24 23.19
C ASP A 15 0.89 -13.81 23.50
N TYR A 16 1.11 -12.87 22.58
CA TYR A 16 0.70 -11.48 22.74
C TYR A 16 -0.82 -11.30 22.74
N ILE A 17 -1.56 -12.09 21.93
CA ILE A 17 -3.02 -12.13 22.02
C ILE A 17 -3.47 -12.65 23.40
N ARG A 18 -2.82 -13.68 23.94
CA ARG A 18 -3.10 -14.22 25.28
C ARG A 18 -2.91 -13.14 26.34
N GLU A 19 -1.84 -12.37 26.27
CA GLU A 19 -1.59 -11.23 27.18
C GLU A 19 -2.74 -10.20 27.17
N CYS A 20 -3.31 -9.87 25.99
CA CYS A 20 -4.47 -8.98 25.89
C CYS A 20 -5.69 -9.55 26.64
N VAL A 21 -5.93 -10.86 26.52
CA VAL A 21 -7.05 -11.54 27.18
C VAL A 21 -6.86 -11.58 28.69
N GLU A 22 -5.66 -11.94 29.16
CA GLU A 22 -5.32 -12.00 30.59
C GLU A 22 -5.35 -10.61 31.25
N ALA A 23 -4.94 -9.57 30.52
CA ALA A 23 -5.05 -8.18 30.97
C ALA A 23 -6.50 -7.65 30.92
N GLN A 24 -7.47 -8.43 30.46
CA GLN A 24 -8.88 -8.03 30.29
C GLN A 24 -9.06 -6.75 29.46
N LYS A 25 -8.15 -6.49 28.47
CA LYS A 25 -8.14 -5.33 27.60
C LYS A 25 -7.98 -5.77 26.14
N ILE A 26 -9.10 -6.10 25.51
CA ILE A 26 -9.15 -6.60 24.14
C ILE A 26 -9.64 -5.55 23.11
N CYS A 27 -10.26 -4.46 23.56
CA CYS A 27 -10.64 -3.34 22.69
C CYS A 27 -9.42 -2.48 22.34
N GLY A 28 -9.53 -1.67 21.29
CA GLY A 28 -8.46 -0.84 20.80
C GLY A 28 -7.95 0.22 21.81
N ASP A 29 -6.86 0.88 21.45
CA ASP A 29 -6.08 1.78 22.29
C ASP A 29 -5.54 1.11 23.57
N GLY A 30 -5.31 -0.20 23.53
CA GLY A 30 -4.62 -0.94 24.57
C GLY A 30 -3.10 -0.81 24.47
N ALA A 31 -2.40 -1.72 25.14
CA ALA A 31 -0.95 -1.70 25.21
C ALA A 31 -0.30 -1.96 23.84
N TYR A 32 -0.85 -2.90 23.07
CA TYR A 32 -0.28 -3.28 21.77
C TYR A 32 -0.61 -2.26 20.67
N THR A 33 -1.79 -1.64 20.69
CA THR A 33 -2.09 -0.51 19.80
C THR A 33 -1.08 0.62 19.98
N LYS A 34 -0.75 0.96 21.23
CA LYS A 34 0.26 1.99 21.54
C LYS A 34 1.65 1.59 21.08
N LYS A 35 2.07 0.34 21.31
CA LYS A 35 3.35 -0.17 20.84
C LYS A 35 3.47 -0.10 19.32
N CYS A 36 2.44 -0.51 18.58
CA CYS A 36 2.42 -0.42 17.11
C CYS A 36 2.49 1.04 16.64
N ASN A 37 1.69 1.93 17.22
CA ASN A 37 1.72 3.35 16.87
C ASN A 37 3.11 3.96 17.10
N SER A 38 3.72 3.70 18.27
CA SER A 38 5.07 4.21 18.59
C SER A 38 6.13 3.65 17.67
N TRP A 39 6.07 2.36 17.33
CA TRP A 39 6.98 1.74 16.36
C TRP A 39 6.86 2.41 14.98
N LEU A 40 5.63 2.66 14.52
CA LEU A 40 5.38 3.34 13.25
C LEU A 40 5.89 4.79 13.28
N GLU A 41 5.64 5.52 14.36
CA GLU A 41 6.13 6.89 14.56
C GLU A 41 7.67 6.94 14.52
N GLU A 42 8.35 5.99 15.18
CA GLU A 42 9.81 5.86 15.17
C GLU A 42 10.37 5.55 13.79
N LYS A 43 9.79 4.54 13.10
CA LYS A 43 10.29 4.08 11.79
C LYS A 43 10.00 5.07 10.65
N THR A 44 8.92 5.85 10.76
CA THR A 44 8.52 6.81 9.70
C THR A 44 8.99 8.23 9.97
N GLY A 45 9.28 8.59 11.22
CA GLY A 45 9.52 9.97 11.64
C GLY A 45 8.28 10.85 11.55
N ALA A 46 7.09 10.27 11.44
CA ALA A 46 5.83 10.99 11.40
C ALA A 46 5.46 11.56 12.78
N SER A 47 4.73 12.67 12.79
CA SER A 47 4.26 13.30 14.04
C SER A 47 3.25 12.44 14.79
N LYS A 48 2.44 11.65 14.06
CA LYS A 48 1.46 10.71 14.62
C LYS A 48 1.16 9.55 13.69
N CYS A 49 1.05 8.35 14.26
CA CYS A 49 0.55 7.18 13.58
C CYS A 49 -0.66 6.62 14.33
N LEU A 50 -1.70 6.26 13.60
CA LEU A 50 -2.95 5.76 14.16
C LEU A 50 -3.35 4.45 13.47
N LEU A 51 -3.29 3.31 14.17
CA LEU A 51 -3.83 2.06 13.63
C LEU A 51 -5.31 2.20 13.29
N THR A 52 -5.69 1.60 12.16
CA THR A 52 -7.05 1.52 11.65
C THR A 52 -7.42 0.08 11.33
N THR A 53 -8.71 -0.18 11.17
CA THR A 53 -9.24 -1.51 10.87
C THR A 53 -8.94 -1.99 9.45
N SER A 54 -8.50 -1.09 8.56
CA SER A 54 -7.99 -1.38 7.21
C SER A 54 -7.26 -0.17 6.63
N CYS A 55 -6.47 -0.36 5.58
CA CYS A 55 -5.92 0.75 4.80
C CYS A 55 -7.03 1.56 4.13
N THR A 56 -8.11 0.92 3.69
CA THR A 56 -9.31 1.59 3.16
C THR A 56 -9.84 2.61 4.16
N HIS A 57 -10.00 2.24 5.43
CA HIS A 57 -10.41 3.15 6.48
C HIS A 57 -9.38 4.26 6.77
N ALA A 58 -8.09 3.98 6.65
CA ALA A 58 -7.06 5.03 6.75
C ALA A 58 -7.21 6.06 5.62
N THR A 59 -7.47 5.60 4.39
CA THR A 59 -7.69 6.49 3.23
C THR A 59 -9.00 7.27 3.34
N GLU A 60 -10.07 6.65 3.87
CA GLU A 60 -11.33 7.35 4.18
C GLU A 60 -11.12 8.45 5.22
N MET A 61 -10.36 8.16 6.29
CA MET A 61 -9.99 9.17 7.28
C MET A 61 -9.18 10.31 6.65
N ALA A 62 -8.22 10.01 5.77
CA ALA A 62 -7.46 11.02 5.05
C ALA A 62 -8.35 11.90 4.17
N ALA A 63 -9.34 11.31 3.47
CA ALA A 63 -10.32 12.05 2.68
C ALA A 63 -11.20 12.97 3.55
N LEU A 64 -11.57 12.53 4.75
CA LEU A 64 -12.30 13.35 5.74
C LEU A 64 -11.45 14.52 6.25
N LEU A 65 -10.19 14.27 6.60
CA LEU A 65 -9.24 15.27 7.08
C LEU A 65 -8.88 16.31 6.01
N ALA A 66 -8.78 15.88 4.76
CA ALA A 66 -8.58 16.75 3.61
C ALA A 66 -9.83 17.56 3.23
N ASP A 67 -10.93 17.41 3.97
CA ASP A 67 -12.23 18.06 3.75
C ASP A 67 -12.74 17.89 2.31
N ILE A 68 -12.53 16.70 1.74
CA ILE A 68 -13.02 16.33 0.40
C ILE A 68 -14.54 16.38 0.35
N LYS A 69 -15.09 16.99 -0.68
CA LYS A 69 -16.52 17.25 -0.88
C LYS A 69 -17.00 16.76 -2.23
N GLU A 70 -18.32 16.76 -2.40
CA GLU A 70 -18.97 16.46 -3.67
C GLU A 70 -18.47 17.37 -4.78
N GLY A 71 -18.04 16.77 -5.89
CA GLY A 71 -17.53 17.47 -7.07
C GLY A 71 -16.06 17.88 -7.02
N ASP A 72 -15.37 17.69 -5.88
CA ASP A 72 -13.91 17.85 -5.82
C ASP A 72 -13.23 16.79 -6.70
N GLU A 73 -12.09 17.13 -7.28
CA GLU A 73 -11.30 16.22 -8.10
C GLU A 73 -10.06 15.74 -7.34
N VAL A 74 -9.76 14.43 -7.45
CA VAL A 74 -8.61 13.80 -6.83
C VAL A 74 -7.79 13.05 -7.89
N ILE A 75 -6.56 13.49 -8.11
CA ILE A 75 -5.67 12.91 -9.13
C ILE A 75 -5.00 11.67 -8.55
N MET A 76 -5.05 10.55 -9.30
CA MET A 76 -4.44 9.27 -8.91
C MET A 76 -4.09 8.42 -10.15
N PRO A 77 -3.20 7.40 -10.03
CA PRO A 77 -2.99 6.45 -11.11
C PRO A 77 -4.25 5.60 -11.31
N SER A 78 -4.50 5.19 -12.54
CA SER A 78 -5.57 4.22 -12.81
C SER A 78 -5.17 2.78 -12.47
N TYR A 79 -3.88 2.49 -12.39
CA TYR A 79 -3.34 1.19 -12.00
C TYR A 79 -3.16 1.11 -10.49
N THR A 80 -4.24 0.84 -9.79
CA THR A 80 -4.27 0.70 -8.34
C THR A 80 -5.41 -0.19 -7.88
N PHE A 81 -5.46 -0.49 -6.59
CA PHE A 81 -6.58 -1.17 -5.96
C PHE A 81 -7.78 -0.22 -5.80
N VAL A 82 -8.99 -0.77 -5.82
CA VAL A 82 -10.24 0.00 -5.79
C VAL A 82 -10.37 0.94 -4.59
N SER A 83 -9.85 0.55 -3.43
CA SER A 83 -9.92 1.34 -2.19
C SER A 83 -9.27 2.71 -2.32
N THR A 84 -8.22 2.85 -3.16
CA THR A 84 -7.58 4.14 -3.42
C THR A 84 -8.57 5.15 -3.97
N ALA A 85 -9.51 4.74 -4.83
CA ALA A 85 -10.54 5.61 -5.40
C ALA A 85 -11.79 5.69 -4.53
N ASP A 86 -12.24 4.56 -3.97
CA ASP A 86 -13.50 4.46 -3.22
C ASP A 86 -13.58 5.41 -2.04
N ALA A 87 -12.49 5.62 -1.31
CA ALA A 87 -12.44 6.54 -0.18
C ALA A 87 -12.88 7.97 -0.55
N PHE A 88 -12.55 8.41 -1.75
CA PHE A 88 -12.91 9.74 -2.27
C PHE A 88 -14.29 9.73 -2.93
N VAL A 89 -14.64 8.66 -3.64
CA VAL A 89 -15.98 8.47 -4.22
C VAL A 89 -17.05 8.47 -3.14
N LEU A 90 -16.81 7.89 -1.97
CA LEU A 90 -17.71 7.95 -0.81
C LEU A 90 -17.95 9.39 -0.32
N ARG A 91 -17.06 10.32 -0.62
CA ARG A 91 -17.22 11.75 -0.34
C ARG A 91 -17.86 12.54 -1.50
N GLY A 92 -18.22 11.86 -2.59
CA GLY A 92 -18.77 12.48 -3.79
C GLY A 92 -17.70 13.12 -4.70
N ALA A 93 -16.42 12.87 -4.44
CA ALA A 93 -15.35 13.37 -5.30
C ALA A 93 -15.24 12.55 -6.59
N VAL A 94 -14.59 13.14 -7.58
CA VAL A 94 -14.33 12.57 -8.90
C VAL A 94 -12.86 12.14 -8.97
N PRO A 95 -12.54 10.82 -8.99
CA PRO A 95 -11.22 10.35 -9.32
C PRO A 95 -10.80 10.80 -10.73
N VAL A 96 -9.65 11.45 -10.82
CA VAL A 96 -9.04 11.86 -12.09
C VAL A 96 -7.85 10.95 -12.33
N PHE A 97 -8.06 9.96 -13.16
CA PHE A 97 -7.03 8.97 -13.47
C PHE A 97 -6.03 9.55 -14.47
N VAL A 98 -4.76 9.33 -14.21
CA VAL A 98 -3.66 9.61 -15.13
C VAL A 98 -2.89 8.35 -15.46
N ASP A 99 -2.13 8.38 -16.55
CA ASP A 99 -1.33 7.25 -16.99
C ASP A 99 -0.18 6.94 -16.03
N ILE A 100 0.43 5.80 -16.18
CA ILE A 100 1.53 5.32 -15.37
C ILE A 100 2.86 5.34 -16.12
N ARG A 101 3.95 5.28 -15.39
CA ARG A 101 5.28 4.96 -15.92
C ARG A 101 5.35 3.47 -16.24
N PRO A 102 5.82 3.10 -17.43
CA PRO A 102 5.91 1.68 -17.80
C PRO A 102 6.99 0.91 -17.03
N ASP A 103 8.00 1.59 -16.50
CA ASP A 103 9.14 0.99 -15.79
C ASP A 103 8.78 0.57 -14.35
N THR A 104 8.08 1.44 -13.60
CA THR A 104 7.76 1.23 -12.18
C THR A 104 6.30 0.87 -11.92
N MET A 105 5.42 1.04 -12.89
CA MET A 105 3.96 0.93 -12.75
C MET A 105 3.33 2.02 -11.85
N ASN A 106 4.12 2.96 -11.36
CA ASN A 106 3.68 4.11 -10.57
C ASN A 106 3.05 5.18 -11.45
N ILE A 107 2.33 6.12 -10.83
CA ILE A 107 1.80 7.30 -11.53
C ILE A 107 2.90 8.00 -12.34
N ASP A 108 2.58 8.39 -13.58
CA ASP A 108 3.48 9.26 -14.37
C ASP A 108 3.36 10.70 -13.85
N GLU A 109 4.34 11.12 -13.07
CA GLU A 109 4.39 12.44 -12.44
C GLU A 109 4.32 13.59 -13.46
N GLN A 110 4.76 13.36 -14.71
CA GLN A 110 4.71 14.36 -15.78
C GLN A 110 3.30 14.58 -16.33
N LYS A 111 2.36 13.70 -16.03
CA LYS A 111 0.95 13.83 -16.45
C LYS A 111 0.08 14.52 -15.41
N ILE A 112 0.56 14.65 -14.18
CA ILE A 112 -0.22 15.18 -13.05
C ILE A 112 -0.61 16.63 -13.30
N GLU A 113 0.33 17.50 -13.68
CA GLU A 113 0.07 18.93 -13.81
C GLU A 113 -0.98 19.25 -14.87
N ALA A 114 -0.98 18.52 -15.99
CA ALA A 114 -1.99 18.67 -17.05
C ALA A 114 -3.40 18.22 -16.62
N ALA A 115 -3.50 17.41 -15.55
CA ALA A 115 -4.77 16.96 -15.00
C ALA A 115 -5.36 17.91 -13.95
N VAL A 116 -4.58 18.90 -13.47
CA VAL A 116 -5.01 19.86 -12.44
C VAL A 116 -6.07 20.80 -13.01
N THR A 117 -7.16 20.99 -12.29
CA THR A 117 -8.22 21.95 -12.56
C THR A 117 -8.53 22.80 -11.32
N ALA A 118 -9.42 23.76 -11.44
CA ALA A 118 -9.89 24.55 -10.28
C ALA A 118 -10.65 23.70 -9.23
N LYS A 119 -11.04 22.47 -9.57
CA LYS A 119 -11.72 21.53 -8.66
C LYS A 119 -10.75 20.56 -7.97
N THR A 120 -9.51 20.49 -8.42
CA THR A 120 -8.52 19.55 -7.86
C THR A 120 -8.21 19.93 -6.42
N LYS A 121 -8.30 18.96 -5.51
CA LYS A 121 -8.03 19.09 -4.07
C LYS A 121 -6.83 18.30 -3.59
N ALA A 122 -6.62 17.12 -4.17
CA ALA A 122 -5.57 16.22 -3.72
C ALA A 122 -4.91 15.46 -4.87
N ILE A 123 -3.69 15.01 -4.61
CA ILE A 123 -2.97 14.02 -5.41
C ILE A 123 -2.77 12.80 -4.52
N VAL A 124 -3.08 11.61 -5.06
CA VAL A 124 -2.91 10.32 -4.36
C VAL A 124 -1.93 9.45 -5.14
N PRO A 125 -0.61 9.60 -4.91
CA PRO A 125 0.37 8.67 -5.45
C PRO A 125 0.22 7.30 -4.78
N VAL A 126 0.40 6.23 -5.56
CA VAL A 126 0.39 4.84 -5.07
C VAL A 126 1.79 4.28 -5.24
N HIS A 127 2.42 3.86 -4.17
CA HIS A 127 3.77 3.29 -4.17
C HIS A 127 3.73 1.80 -4.53
N TYR A 128 3.56 1.51 -5.82
CA TYR A 128 3.39 0.15 -6.32
C TYR A 128 4.62 -0.72 -6.04
N ALA A 129 4.38 -1.95 -5.59
CA ALA A 129 5.40 -2.95 -5.24
C ALA A 129 6.37 -2.50 -4.11
N GLY A 130 6.03 -1.46 -3.36
CA GLY A 130 6.91 -0.85 -2.36
C GLY A 130 7.99 0.05 -2.98
N VAL A 131 7.86 0.41 -4.25
CA VAL A 131 8.74 1.34 -4.97
C VAL A 131 8.11 2.73 -4.98
N SER A 132 8.90 3.75 -4.63
CA SER A 132 8.41 5.13 -4.57
C SER A 132 8.00 5.67 -5.92
N CYS A 133 6.92 6.48 -5.91
CA CYS A 133 6.69 7.48 -6.95
C CYS A 133 7.78 8.57 -6.91
N GLU A 134 7.90 9.39 -7.96
CA GLU A 134 8.78 10.56 -8.01
C GLU A 134 8.25 11.69 -7.11
N MET A 135 8.43 11.50 -5.79
CA MET A 135 7.82 12.34 -4.77
C MET A 135 8.28 13.79 -4.81
N ASP A 136 9.53 14.07 -5.21
CA ASP A 136 10.00 15.45 -5.31
C ASP A 136 9.17 16.24 -6.34
N THR A 137 8.93 15.66 -7.52
CA THR A 137 8.09 16.26 -8.56
C THR A 137 6.63 16.39 -8.12
N ILE A 138 6.08 15.36 -7.49
CA ILE A 138 4.69 15.36 -7.00
C ILE A 138 4.49 16.45 -5.95
N MET A 139 5.41 16.56 -4.97
CA MET A 139 5.35 17.57 -3.92
C MET A 139 5.53 18.99 -4.46
N ASP A 140 6.36 19.18 -5.50
CA ASP A 140 6.50 20.49 -6.16
C ASP A 140 5.21 20.90 -6.86
N ILE A 141 4.58 20.00 -7.62
CA ILE A 141 3.28 20.26 -8.25
C ILE A 141 2.23 20.59 -7.19
N ALA A 142 2.13 19.78 -6.14
CA ALA A 142 1.18 19.99 -5.04
C ALA A 142 1.35 21.37 -4.40
N LYS A 143 2.59 21.77 -4.13
CA LYS A 143 2.92 23.08 -3.57
C LYS A 143 2.51 24.23 -4.49
N ARG A 144 2.81 24.15 -5.79
CA ARG A 144 2.45 25.20 -6.78
C ARG A 144 0.94 25.40 -6.92
N HIS A 145 0.19 24.33 -6.75
CA HIS A 145 -1.27 24.34 -6.92
C HIS A 145 -2.03 24.29 -5.57
N SER A 146 -1.33 24.34 -4.42
CA SER A 146 -1.91 24.24 -3.08
C SER A 146 -2.78 22.99 -2.88
N LEU A 147 -2.32 21.84 -3.39
CA LEU A 147 -2.96 20.55 -3.28
C LEU A 147 -2.45 19.76 -2.09
N ILE A 148 -3.29 18.90 -1.53
CA ILE A 148 -2.93 17.95 -0.47
C ILE A 148 -2.36 16.69 -1.12
N VAL A 149 -1.29 16.12 -0.55
CA VAL A 149 -0.72 14.84 -0.99
C VAL A 149 -1.04 13.77 0.04
N ILE A 150 -1.79 12.75 -0.40
CA ILE A 150 -2.15 11.58 0.42
C ILE A 150 -1.49 10.35 -0.22
N GLU A 151 -0.46 9.82 0.43
CA GLU A 151 0.26 8.65 -0.09
C GLU A 151 -0.53 7.36 0.17
N ASP A 152 -0.94 6.67 -0.89
CA ASP A 152 -1.31 5.26 -0.77
C ASP A 152 -0.02 4.43 -0.69
N ALA A 153 0.44 4.23 0.52
CA ALA A 153 1.61 3.44 0.86
C ALA A 153 1.23 2.03 1.38
N ALA A 154 0.09 1.50 0.92
CA ALA A 154 -0.39 0.17 1.31
C ALA A 154 0.63 -0.96 1.09
N GLN A 155 1.64 -0.72 0.28
CA GLN A 155 2.74 -1.63 -0.04
C GLN A 155 4.10 -1.09 0.44
N GLY A 156 4.13 0.04 1.16
CA GLY A 156 5.32 0.85 1.39
C GLY A 156 5.97 0.72 2.78
N VAL A 157 5.45 -0.11 3.70
CA VAL A 157 6.05 -0.28 5.04
C VAL A 157 7.50 -0.74 4.92
N MET A 158 8.45 -0.06 5.55
CA MET A 158 9.90 -0.27 5.46
C MET A 158 10.52 0.10 4.10
N SER A 159 9.80 0.78 3.22
CA SER A 159 10.39 1.39 2.01
C SER A 159 10.68 2.87 2.22
N SER A 160 11.64 3.41 1.46
CA SER A 160 12.00 4.82 1.52
C SER A 160 12.24 5.45 0.14
N TYR A 161 12.14 6.78 0.10
CA TYR A 161 12.55 7.63 -1.00
C TYR A 161 13.52 8.68 -0.49
N LYS A 162 14.78 8.61 -0.95
CA LYS A 162 15.86 9.49 -0.51
C LYS A 162 15.97 9.57 1.02
N GLY A 163 15.87 8.38 1.67
CA GLY A 163 15.95 8.23 3.13
C GLY A 163 14.70 8.66 3.91
N LYS A 164 13.60 9.02 3.25
CA LYS A 164 12.31 9.32 3.90
C LYS A 164 11.37 8.14 3.72
N ALA A 165 10.75 7.67 4.80
CA ALA A 165 9.80 6.57 4.74
C ALA A 165 8.60 6.90 3.83
N LEU A 166 8.19 5.94 2.98
CA LEU A 166 6.98 6.08 2.17
C LEU A 166 5.76 6.15 3.10
N GLY A 167 4.82 7.02 2.78
CA GLY A 167 3.68 7.34 3.63
C GLY A 167 3.92 8.50 4.60
N ALA A 168 5.17 9.01 4.69
CA ALA A 168 5.53 10.14 5.55
C ALA A 168 6.20 11.30 4.78
N ILE A 169 6.04 11.35 3.46
CA ILE A 169 6.59 12.40 2.59
C ILE A 169 5.53 13.45 2.29
N GLY A 170 4.31 13.02 1.96
CA GLY A 170 3.15 13.87 1.75
C GLY A 170 2.58 14.48 3.03
N ASP A 171 1.36 14.98 2.98
CA ASP A 171 0.66 15.50 4.15
C ASP A 171 0.17 14.37 5.05
N MET A 172 -0.31 13.28 4.42
CA MET A 172 -0.81 12.07 5.07
C MET A 172 -0.40 10.83 4.27
N GLY A 173 -0.32 9.67 4.94
CA GLY A 173 -0.08 8.39 4.29
C GLY A 173 -0.92 7.27 4.89
N CYS A 174 -1.13 6.22 4.09
CA CYS A 174 -1.98 5.11 4.46
C CYS A 174 -1.22 3.79 4.29
N TYR A 175 -1.06 3.03 5.37
CA TYR A 175 -0.46 1.69 5.36
C TYR A 175 -1.52 0.60 5.42
N SER A 176 -1.18 -0.56 4.87
CA SER A 176 -2.01 -1.77 4.95
C SER A 176 -1.31 -2.87 5.73
N PHE A 177 -2.07 -3.51 6.60
CA PHE A 177 -1.70 -4.72 7.33
C PHE A 177 -2.69 -5.86 7.03
N HIS A 178 -3.22 -5.89 5.80
CA HIS A 178 -3.98 -7.02 5.28
C HIS A 178 -3.10 -8.27 5.18
N GLU A 179 -3.68 -9.48 5.21
CA GLU A 179 -2.93 -10.75 5.19
C GLU A 179 -1.93 -10.89 4.02
N THR A 180 -2.16 -10.18 2.91
CA THR A 180 -1.28 -10.22 1.73
C THR A 180 -0.06 -9.31 1.83
N LYS A 181 0.10 -8.54 2.91
CA LYS A 181 1.19 -7.58 3.08
C LYS A 181 2.39 -8.20 3.78
N ASN A 182 3.50 -7.45 3.79
CA ASN A 182 4.76 -7.89 4.41
C ASN A 182 4.61 -8.11 5.92
N TYR A 183 3.73 -7.34 6.55
CA TYR A 183 3.33 -7.42 7.96
C TYR A 183 1.82 -7.41 8.01
N SER A 184 1.22 -8.25 8.83
CA SER A 184 -0.23 -8.47 8.80
C SER A 184 -0.84 -8.53 10.20
N MET A 185 -2.08 -8.10 10.29
CA MET A 185 -2.97 -8.40 11.42
C MET A 185 -4.32 -8.98 10.95
N GLY A 186 -4.26 -9.70 9.80
CA GLY A 186 -5.43 -10.22 9.10
C GLY A 186 -6.08 -9.13 8.27
N GLU A 187 -6.85 -8.27 8.91
CA GLU A 187 -7.37 -7.02 8.37
C GLU A 187 -6.85 -5.86 9.22
N GLY A 188 -6.25 -4.85 8.58
CA GLY A 188 -5.72 -3.69 9.28
C GLY A 188 -5.04 -2.67 8.40
N GLY A 189 -4.76 -1.52 8.99
CA GLY A 189 -4.04 -0.43 8.36
C GLY A 189 -3.54 0.57 9.38
N ALA A 190 -2.95 1.65 8.90
CA ALA A 190 -2.61 2.80 9.72
C ALA A 190 -2.68 4.09 8.90
N LEU A 191 -3.15 5.15 9.53
CA LEU A 191 -3.02 6.52 9.06
C LEU A 191 -1.74 7.11 9.63
N ILE A 192 -0.93 7.67 8.75
CA ILE A 192 0.35 8.32 9.05
C ILE A 192 0.15 9.81 8.85
N LEU A 193 0.44 10.61 9.86
CA LEU A 193 0.27 12.05 9.87
C LEU A 193 1.61 12.73 10.05
N ARG A 194 2.04 13.46 9.03
CA ARG A 194 3.24 14.28 9.10
C ARG A 194 2.96 15.64 9.73
N ASP A 195 1.82 16.24 9.40
CA ASP A 195 1.43 17.57 9.87
C ASP A 195 0.58 17.46 11.13
N GLU A 196 1.07 18.07 12.21
CA GLU A 196 0.43 18.05 13.55
C GLU A 196 -0.99 18.65 13.56
N ARG A 197 -1.32 19.53 12.61
CA ARG A 197 -2.66 20.14 12.49
C ARG A 197 -3.78 19.13 12.32
N TYR A 198 -3.48 17.92 11.79
CA TYR A 198 -4.49 16.87 11.56
C TYR A 198 -4.66 15.92 12.75
N ILE A 199 -3.80 15.95 13.76
CA ILE A 199 -3.74 14.92 14.82
C ILE A 199 -5.04 14.86 15.60
N GLU A 200 -5.51 16.00 16.08
CA GLU A 200 -6.71 16.07 16.92
C GLU A 200 -7.96 15.59 16.16
N ASP A 201 -8.17 16.10 14.95
CA ASP A 201 -9.31 15.73 14.12
C ASP A 201 -9.24 14.25 13.73
N ALA A 202 -8.04 13.71 13.48
CA ALA A 202 -7.85 12.29 13.19
C ALA A 202 -8.23 11.38 14.37
N GLU A 203 -7.86 11.75 15.60
CA GLU A 203 -8.27 11.03 16.81
C GLU A 203 -9.80 11.07 17.00
N ILE A 204 -10.42 12.21 16.76
CA ILE A 204 -11.88 12.39 16.84
C ILE A 204 -12.58 11.52 15.78
N ILE A 205 -12.15 11.62 14.52
CA ILE A 205 -12.73 10.85 13.41
C ILE A 205 -12.60 9.36 13.67
N ARG A 206 -11.43 8.89 14.14
CA ARG A 206 -11.17 7.47 14.42
C ARG A 206 -12.09 6.91 15.50
N GLU A 207 -12.45 7.70 16.49
CA GLU A 207 -13.25 7.33 17.66
C GLU A 207 -14.68 7.89 17.61
N LYS A 208 -15.34 7.68 16.48
CA LYS A 208 -16.80 7.92 16.31
C LYS A 208 -17.20 9.40 16.43
N GLY A 209 -16.29 10.34 16.17
CA GLY A 209 -16.55 11.76 16.28
C GLY A 209 -16.57 12.27 17.73
N THR A 210 -15.96 11.54 18.66
CA THR A 210 -15.90 11.92 20.08
C THR A 210 -14.53 12.45 20.47
N ASP A 211 -14.50 13.33 21.45
CA ASP A 211 -13.27 13.85 22.06
C ASP A 211 -12.70 12.95 23.18
N ARG A 212 -12.94 11.62 23.05
CA ARG A 212 -12.53 10.60 24.02
C ARG A 212 -11.02 10.63 24.31
N SER A 213 -10.18 10.91 23.32
CA SER A 213 -8.74 11.01 23.50
C SER A 213 -8.38 12.16 24.43
N ARG A 214 -9.09 13.30 24.36
CA ARG A 214 -8.94 14.44 25.29
C ARG A 214 -9.33 14.07 26.72
N PHE A 215 -10.40 13.28 26.89
CA PHE A 215 -10.82 12.77 28.20
C PHE A 215 -9.72 11.93 28.85
N PHE A 216 -9.12 11.01 28.12
CA PHE A 216 -8.03 10.18 28.66
C PHE A 216 -6.74 10.96 28.95
N ARG A 217 -6.55 12.10 28.30
CA ARG A 217 -5.46 13.05 28.63
C ARG A 217 -5.80 14.00 29.76
N GLY A 218 -7.00 13.92 30.35
CA GLY A 218 -7.45 14.81 31.43
C GLY A 218 -7.73 16.25 30.99
N GLN A 219 -7.96 16.46 29.68
CA GLN A 219 -8.22 17.78 29.10
C GLN A 219 -9.70 18.20 29.17
N VAL A 220 -10.59 17.22 29.35
CA VAL A 220 -12.04 17.40 29.53
C VAL A 220 -12.55 16.45 30.62
N ASP A 221 -13.56 16.85 31.35
CA ASP A 221 -14.14 16.08 32.47
C ASP A 221 -15.01 14.89 31.96
N LYS A 222 -15.59 15.04 30.78
CA LYS A 222 -16.42 14.03 30.11
C LYS A 222 -16.21 14.16 28.62
N TYR A 223 -16.15 13.03 27.91
CA TYR A 223 -16.15 13.04 26.45
C TYR A 223 -17.56 13.09 25.89
N THR A 224 -17.72 13.70 24.73
CA THR A 224 -19.00 13.83 24.03
C THR A 224 -18.80 13.68 22.52
N TRP A 225 -19.90 13.65 21.79
CA TRP A 225 -19.89 13.70 20.34
C TRP A 225 -19.66 15.16 19.89
N VAL A 226 -18.54 15.42 19.22
CA VAL A 226 -18.08 16.76 18.85
C VAL A 226 -18.02 16.98 17.34
N ASP A 227 -17.85 15.91 16.54
CA ASP A 227 -17.78 16.00 15.08
C ASP A 227 -18.18 14.66 14.43
N ARG A 228 -18.13 14.63 13.08
CA ARG A 228 -18.28 13.41 12.28
C ARG A 228 -17.15 12.42 12.61
N GLY A 229 -17.45 11.14 12.50
CA GLY A 229 -16.48 10.08 12.71
C GLY A 229 -17.10 8.71 12.51
N SER A 230 -16.26 7.68 12.60
CA SER A 230 -16.70 6.29 12.52
C SER A 230 -15.85 5.39 13.42
N SER A 231 -16.15 4.11 13.43
CA SER A 231 -15.41 3.11 14.21
C SER A 231 -14.22 2.57 13.43
N TYR A 232 -13.16 3.37 13.35
CA TYR A 232 -11.95 3.02 12.59
C TYR A 232 -10.88 2.31 13.43
N LEU A 233 -11.02 2.28 14.74
CA LEU A 233 -10.06 1.70 15.67
C LEU A 233 -10.12 0.16 15.68
N PRO A 234 -9.01 -0.56 15.41
CA PRO A 234 -8.97 -2.02 15.51
C PRO A 234 -8.94 -2.50 16.96
N SER A 235 -9.18 -3.80 17.17
CA SER A 235 -9.01 -4.41 18.50
C SER A 235 -7.53 -4.48 18.90
N ASP A 236 -7.26 -4.51 20.21
CA ASP A 236 -5.89 -4.68 20.69
C ASP A 236 -5.33 -6.07 20.41
N MET A 237 -6.19 -7.07 20.21
CA MET A 237 -5.79 -8.42 19.76
C MET A 237 -5.20 -8.40 18.35
N ASN A 238 -5.77 -7.63 17.42
CA ASN A 238 -5.20 -7.44 16.10
C ASN A 238 -3.85 -6.70 16.18
N ALA A 239 -3.77 -5.67 17.01
CA ALA A 239 -2.52 -4.93 17.24
C ALA A 239 -1.44 -5.83 17.87
N ALA A 240 -1.80 -6.74 18.78
CA ALA A 240 -0.90 -7.70 19.37
C ALA A 240 -0.32 -8.68 18.33
N TYR A 241 -1.18 -9.18 17.44
CA TYR A 241 -0.74 -10.01 16.32
C TYR A 241 0.26 -9.28 15.43
N LEU A 242 -0.03 -8.03 15.07
CA LEU A 242 0.87 -7.19 14.26
C LEU A 242 2.18 -6.90 14.96
N TYR A 243 2.14 -6.56 16.26
CA TYR A 243 3.33 -6.14 16.99
C TYR A 243 4.41 -7.22 17.05
N ALA A 244 4.01 -8.49 17.14
CA ALA A 244 4.94 -9.62 17.09
C ALA A 244 5.79 -9.64 15.81
N GLN A 245 5.21 -9.20 14.69
CA GLN A 245 5.90 -9.10 13.41
C GLN A 245 6.71 -7.81 13.29
N LEU A 246 6.21 -6.70 13.83
CA LEU A 246 6.94 -5.43 13.81
C LEU A 246 8.24 -5.48 14.61
N GLU A 247 8.30 -6.28 15.69
CA GLU A 247 9.54 -6.52 16.44
C GLU A 247 10.63 -7.18 15.59
N LEU A 248 10.23 -7.96 14.57
CA LEU A 248 11.13 -8.65 13.64
C LEU A 248 11.09 -8.05 12.22
N ALA A 249 10.67 -6.79 12.12
CA ALA A 249 10.44 -6.18 10.81
C ALA A 249 11.70 -6.12 9.94
N ASP A 250 12.85 -5.86 10.54
CA ASP A 250 14.12 -5.81 9.82
C ASP A 250 14.50 -7.21 9.28
N GLU A 251 14.36 -8.28 10.08
CA GLU A 251 14.59 -9.67 9.66
C GLU A 251 13.64 -10.10 8.54
N ILE A 252 12.34 -9.80 8.69
CA ILE A 252 11.33 -10.12 7.66
C ILE A 252 11.67 -9.40 6.36
N ASN A 253 12.08 -8.13 6.43
CA ASN A 253 12.42 -7.34 5.25
C ASN A 253 13.70 -7.84 4.58
N GLU A 254 14.76 -8.15 5.33
CA GLU A 254 16.00 -8.73 4.82
C GLU A 254 15.73 -10.05 4.10
N ARG A 255 14.96 -10.95 4.70
CA ARG A 255 14.60 -12.23 4.08
C ARG A 255 13.83 -12.04 2.78
N ARG A 256 12.90 -11.10 2.73
CA ARG A 256 12.16 -10.79 1.50
C ARG A 256 13.07 -10.23 0.41
N LEU A 257 14.02 -9.36 0.76
CA LEU A 257 15.02 -8.83 -0.17
C LEU A 257 15.94 -9.92 -0.72
N GLU A 258 16.33 -10.91 0.08
CA GLU A 258 17.11 -12.07 -0.40
C GLU A 258 16.35 -12.84 -1.49
N ILE A 259 15.06 -13.14 -1.24
CA ILE A 259 14.20 -13.86 -2.20
C ILE A 259 14.05 -13.02 -3.48
N TRP A 260 13.78 -11.72 -3.34
CA TRP A 260 13.62 -10.79 -4.44
C TRP A 260 14.89 -10.69 -5.31
N ASN A 261 16.05 -10.52 -4.67
CA ASN A 261 17.33 -10.43 -5.33
C ASN A 261 17.70 -11.75 -6.06
N THR A 262 17.30 -12.88 -5.51
CA THR A 262 17.48 -14.17 -6.17
C THR A 262 16.64 -14.25 -7.45
N TYR A 263 15.37 -13.89 -7.41
CA TYR A 263 14.55 -13.76 -8.62
C TYR A 263 15.19 -12.83 -9.65
N TYR A 264 15.61 -11.64 -9.22
CA TYR A 264 16.14 -10.61 -10.11
C TYR A 264 17.41 -11.06 -10.81
N ARG A 265 18.32 -11.69 -10.07
CA ARG A 265 19.58 -12.22 -10.59
C ARG A 265 19.32 -13.37 -11.56
N GLU A 266 18.57 -14.35 -11.13
CA GLU A 266 18.39 -15.60 -11.88
C GLU A 266 17.50 -15.46 -13.13
N LEU A 267 16.56 -14.52 -13.13
CA LEU A 267 15.72 -14.23 -14.30
C LEU A 267 16.35 -13.17 -15.22
N GLY A 268 17.54 -12.65 -14.88
CA GLY A 268 18.27 -11.66 -15.66
C GLY A 268 18.54 -12.12 -17.08
N GLU A 269 18.88 -13.39 -17.30
CA GLU A 269 19.12 -13.93 -18.63
C GLU A 269 17.90 -13.87 -19.56
N LEU A 270 16.69 -14.04 -19.01
CA LEU A 270 15.44 -13.91 -19.78
C LEU A 270 15.20 -12.45 -20.18
N LYS A 271 15.51 -11.52 -19.29
CA LYS A 271 15.48 -10.07 -19.58
C LYS A 271 16.49 -9.73 -20.69
N ASP A 272 17.73 -10.19 -20.56
CA ASP A 272 18.80 -9.91 -21.54
C ASP A 272 18.49 -10.52 -22.92
N ALA A 273 17.79 -11.64 -22.94
CA ALA A 273 17.26 -12.26 -24.17
C ALA A 273 15.97 -11.59 -24.70
N GLY A 274 15.47 -10.53 -24.04
CA GLY A 274 14.27 -9.80 -24.45
C GLY A 274 12.97 -10.61 -24.32
N LYS A 275 12.95 -11.64 -23.46
CA LYS A 275 11.76 -12.49 -23.23
C LYS A 275 10.80 -11.89 -22.22
N ILE A 276 11.32 -11.23 -21.20
CA ILE A 276 10.55 -10.60 -20.13
C ILE A 276 11.13 -9.22 -19.78
N GLU A 277 10.33 -8.42 -19.11
CA GLU A 277 10.85 -7.25 -18.38
C GLU A 277 10.81 -7.53 -16.86
N LEU A 278 11.83 -7.08 -16.15
CA LEU A 278 11.95 -7.17 -14.69
C LEU A 278 11.58 -5.83 -14.04
N PRO A 279 11.23 -5.84 -12.73
CA PRO A 279 10.97 -4.62 -11.99
C PRO A 279 12.16 -3.66 -12.04
N VAL A 280 11.88 -2.36 -12.10
CA VAL A 280 12.90 -1.31 -12.04
C VAL A 280 12.82 -0.63 -10.68
N ILE A 281 13.96 -0.52 -10.01
CA ILE A 281 14.11 0.24 -8.78
C ILE A 281 14.85 1.53 -9.11
N PRO A 282 14.18 2.69 -9.11
CA PRO A 282 14.82 3.97 -9.38
C PRO A 282 15.88 4.34 -8.34
N GLU A 283 16.83 5.17 -8.74
CA GLU A 283 17.84 5.71 -7.83
C GLU A 283 17.16 6.49 -6.68
N GLY A 284 17.67 6.30 -5.47
CA GLY A 284 17.13 6.90 -4.27
C GLY A 284 15.88 6.21 -3.70
N CYS A 285 15.47 5.07 -4.28
CA CYS A 285 14.41 4.22 -3.73
C CYS A 285 15.00 3.01 -3.00
N ASP A 286 14.67 2.85 -1.72
CA ASP A 286 14.89 1.61 -0.98
C ASP A 286 13.55 0.89 -0.90
N HIS A 287 13.41 -0.24 -1.59
CA HIS A 287 12.16 -1.00 -1.59
C HIS A 287 12.16 -2.13 -0.56
N ASN A 288 10.96 -2.54 -0.15
CA ASN A 288 10.74 -3.57 0.87
C ASN A 288 10.48 -4.96 0.29
N ALA A 289 10.77 -5.20 -0.95
CA ALA A 289 10.46 -6.46 -1.64
C ALA A 289 9.00 -6.92 -1.41
N HIS A 290 8.03 -5.98 -1.51
CA HIS A 290 6.62 -6.31 -1.31
C HIS A 290 6.14 -7.39 -2.27
N MET A 291 6.56 -7.34 -3.51
CA MET A 291 6.27 -8.36 -4.53
C MET A 291 7.40 -8.46 -5.54
N PHE A 292 7.47 -9.59 -6.22
CA PHE A 292 8.23 -9.75 -7.44
C PHE A 292 7.27 -9.97 -8.61
N TYR A 293 7.45 -9.24 -9.69
CA TYR A 293 6.65 -9.41 -10.91
C TYR A 293 7.53 -9.44 -12.14
N ILE A 294 7.02 -10.03 -13.18
CA ILE A 294 7.61 -9.98 -14.52
C ILE A 294 6.54 -9.51 -15.51
N LYS A 295 6.97 -8.89 -16.60
CA LYS A 295 6.08 -8.55 -17.70
C LYS A 295 6.42 -9.39 -18.91
N ALA A 296 5.45 -10.14 -19.39
CA ALA A 296 5.49 -10.93 -20.62
C ALA A 296 5.40 -10.02 -21.87
N ALA A 297 5.48 -10.59 -23.07
CA ALA A 297 5.34 -9.83 -24.29
C ALA A 297 3.94 -9.19 -24.42
N ASP A 298 2.89 -9.94 -24.09
CA ASP A 298 1.50 -9.50 -24.19
C ASP A 298 0.57 -10.25 -23.22
N PHE A 299 -0.73 -9.97 -23.32
CA PHE A 299 -1.79 -10.61 -22.53
C PHE A 299 -1.86 -12.14 -22.75
N GLU A 300 -1.67 -12.60 -23.97
CA GLU A 300 -1.79 -14.03 -24.31
C GLU A 300 -0.63 -14.82 -23.70
N GLU A 301 0.60 -14.33 -23.85
CA GLU A 301 1.79 -14.96 -23.27
C GLU A 301 1.72 -14.97 -21.75
N ARG A 302 1.31 -13.84 -21.12
CA ARG A 302 1.09 -13.75 -19.69
C ARG A 302 0.07 -14.80 -19.21
N THR A 303 -1.01 -14.98 -19.92
CA THR A 303 -2.06 -15.94 -19.56
C THR A 303 -1.57 -17.39 -19.70
N LYS A 304 -0.80 -17.69 -20.74
CA LYS A 304 -0.14 -19.00 -20.92
C LYS A 304 0.85 -19.28 -19.80
N LEU A 305 1.66 -18.29 -19.41
CA LEU A 305 2.62 -18.43 -18.32
C LEU A 305 1.92 -18.73 -16.98
N ILE A 306 0.87 -18.00 -16.62
CA ILE A 306 0.10 -18.26 -15.39
C ILE A 306 -0.48 -19.68 -15.40
N THR A 307 -1.02 -20.13 -16.53
CA THR A 307 -1.58 -21.47 -16.69
C THR A 307 -0.49 -22.53 -16.53
N PHE A 308 0.64 -22.37 -17.21
CA PHE A 308 1.79 -23.28 -17.12
C PHE A 308 2.32 -23.39 -15.69
N LEU A 309 2.49 -22.26 -14.99
CA LEU A 309 2.94 -22.26 -13.61
C LEU A 309 1.96 -23.00 -12.70
N LYS A 310 0.66 -22.77 -12.87
CA LYS A 310 -0.38 -23.47 -12.11
C LYS A 310 -0.36 -24.99 -12.34
N GLU A 311 -0.18 -25.45 -13.57
CA GLU A 311 -0.05 -26.89 -13.93
C GLU A 311 1.21 -27.50 -13.30
N ASN A 312 2.23 -26.70 -13.03
CA ASN A 312 3.45 -27.10 -12.32
C ASN A 312 3.38 -26.85 -10.80
N GLY A 313 2.19 -26.63 -10.23
CA GLY A 313 1.99 -26.50 -8.80
C GLY A 313 2.40 -25.14 -8.21
N ILE A 314 2.49 -24.08 -9.01
CA ILE A 314 2.89 -22.73 -8.61
C ILE A 314 1.71 -21.77 -8.85
N LEU A 315 1.23 -21.10 -7.79
CA LEU A 315 0.19 -20.08 -7.91
C LEU A 315 0.83 -18.71 -8.19
N SER A 316 0.68 -18.25 -9.43
CA SER A 316 1.01 -16.89 -9.85
C SER A 316 -0.26 -16.16 -10.28
N VAL A 317 -0.28 -14.83 -10.22
CA VAL A 317 -1.48 -14.05 -10.47
C VAL A 317 -1.17 -12.78 -11.25
N PHE A 318 -2.14 -12.32 -12.05
CA PHE A 318 -2.10 -10.96 -12.61
C PHE A 318 -2.34 -9.93 -11.49
N HIS A 319 -2.14 -8.63 -11.81
CA HIS A 319 -2.45 -7.59 -10.85
C HIS A 319 -3.16 -6.42 -11.53
N TYR A 320 -4.22 -6.00 -10.89
CA TYR A 320 -5.17 -4.94 -11.18
C TYR A 320 -5.68 -4.88 -12.63
N ILE A 321 -6.99 -4.74 -12.74
CA ILE A 321 -7.65 -4.20 -13.91
C ILE A 321 -7.65 -2.68 -13.72
N PRO A 322 -7.22 -1.87 -14.71
CA PRO A 322 -7.21 -0.43 -14.59
C PRO A 322 -8.56 0.14 -14.21
N LEU A 323 -8.59 1.02 -13.21
CA LEU A 323 -9.85 1.52 -12.66
C LEU A 323 -10.69 2.29 -13.68
N HIS A 324 -10.06 3.07 -14.57
CA HIS A 324 -10.77 3.84 -15.61
C HIS A 324 -11.57 2.96 -16.59
N SER A 325 -11.16 1.71 -16.79
CA SER A 325 -11.87 0.76 -17.66
C SER A 325 -12.97 -0.02 -16.94
N ALA A 326 -12.93 -0.07 -15.61
CA ALA A 326 -13.92 -0.74 -14.78
C ALA A 326 -15.29 0.00 -14.76
N PRO A 327 -16.41 -0.70 -14.53
CA PRO A 327 -17.74 -0.06 -14.50
C PRO A 327 -17.84 1.11 -13.52
N ALA A 328 -17.29 0.97 -12.31
CA ALA A 328 -17.30 2.04 -11.31
C ALA A 328 -16.42 3.22 -11.72
N GLY A 329 -15.24 2.95 -12.27
CA GLY A 329 -14.34 4.00 -12.75
C GLY A 329 -14.93 4.83 -13.88
N LYS A 330 -15.68 4.19 -14.80
CA LYS A 330 -16.43 4.88 -15.86
C LYS A 330 -17.60 5.71 -15.32
N ARG A 331 -18.18 5.30 -14.21
CA ARG A 331 -19.33 5.97 -13.59
C ARG A 331 -18.91 7.16 -12.74
N PHE A 332 -17.86 7.03 -11.96
CA PHE A 332 -17.49 7.98 -10.91
C PHE A 332 -16.27 8.82 -11.25
N GLY A 333 -15.40 8.33 -12.14
CA GLY A 333 -14.14 9.00 -12.48
C GLY A 333 -14.04 9.41 -13.94
N ARG A 334 -12.90 9.99 -14.29
CA ARG A 334 -12.51 10.31 -15.66
C ARG A 334 -11.02 10.07 -15.86
N PHE A 335 -10.60 9.72 -17.07
CA PHE A 335 -9.19 9.64 -17.43
C PHE A 335 -8.73 10.97 -18.02
N SER A 336 -7.58 11.48 -17.62
CA SER A 336 -6.97 12.71 -18.13
C SER A 336 -5.80 12.35 -19.05
N GLY A 337 -5.85 12.85 -20.27
CA GLY A 337 -4.87 12.54 -21.31
C GLY A 337 -5.13 11.20 -22.00
N GLU A 338 -4.06 10.53 -22.43
CA GLU A 338 -4.07 9.26 -23.18
C GLU A 338 -3.64 8.11 -22.29
N ASP A 339 -4.36 6.98 -22.33
CA ASP A 339 -3.94 5.69 -21.76
C ASP A 339 -2.94 5.01 -22.71
N LYS A 340 -1.68 5.35 -22.55
CA LYS A 340 -0.59 4.81 -23.37
C LYS A 340 0.00 3.55 -22.76
N TYR A 341 0.10 3.51 -21.45
CA TYR A 341 0.83 2.47 -20.72
C TYR A 341 -0.05 1.69 -19.74
N THR A 342 -1.02 2.32 -19.08
CA THR A 342 -1.77 1.69 -17.99
C THR A 342 -2.42 0.37 -18.39
N THR A 343 -3.22 0.35 -19.45
CA THR A 343 -3.87 -0.88 -19.92
C THR A 343 -2.83 -1.88 -20.42
N LYS A 344 -1.94 -1.44 -21.32
CA LYS A 344 -0.92 -2.29 -21.93
C LYS A 344 -0.05 -3.01 -20.89
N GLU A 345 0.47 -2.28 -19.92
CA GLU A 345 1.38 -2.85 -18.92
C GLU A 345 0.65 -3.74 -17.90
N SER A 346 -0.61 -3.40 -17.56
CA SER A 346 -1.45 -4.22 -16.68
C SER A 346 -1.76 -5.60 -17.28
N GLU A 347 -1.94 -5.67 -18.60
CA GLU A 347 -2.23 -6.92 -19.32
C GLU A 347 -1.04 -7.87 -19.39
N ARG A 348 0.18 -7.34 -19.32
CA ARG A 348 1.43 -8.11 -19.46
C ARG A 348 1.99 -8.62 -18.12
N LEU A 349 1.56 -8.05 -17.00
CA LEU A 349 2.16 -8.26 -15.69
C LEU A 349 1.69 -9.55 -15.02
N THR A 350 2.64 -10.32 -14.51
CA THR A 350 2.44 -11.51 -13.67
C THR A 350 3.27 -11.38 -12.41
N ARG A 351 2.63 -11.58 -11.24
CA ARG A 351 3.32 -11.65 -9.95
C ARG A 351 3.67 -13.10 -9.63
N LEU A 352 4.91 -13.31 -9.20
CA LEU A 352 5.41 -14.60 -8.72
C LEU A 352 5.20 -14.73 -7.21
N PRO A 353 5.17 -15.97 -6.65
CA PRO A 353 5.11 -16.20 -5.21
C PRO A 353 6.21 -15.43 -4.47
N MET A 354 5.82 -14.70 -3.42
CA MET A 354 6.75 -13.90 -2.65
C MET A 354 6.25 -13.72 -1.21
N TYR A 355 6.84 -14.43 -0.24
CA TYR A 355 6.48 -14.34 1.18
C TYR A 355 7.65 -14.74 2.07
N TYR A 356 7.62 -14.33 3.34
CA TYR A 356 8.71 -14.48 4.30
C TYR A 356 9.20 -15.93 4.45
N SER A 357 8.27 -16.89 4.51
CA SER A 357 8.58 -18.31 4.70
C SER A 357 8.87 -19.09 3.40
N LEU A 358 8.95 -18.40 2.23
CA LEU A 358 9.31 -19.04 0.97
C LEU A 358 10.73 -19.61 1.07
N THR A 359 10.87 -20.92 0.88
CA THR A 359 12.17 -21.58 0.98
C THR A 359 13.03 -21.30 -0.27
N GLU A 360 14.34 -21.45 -0.12
CA GLU A 360 15.27 -21.32 -1.25
C GLU A 360 14.96 -22.36 -2.35
N GLU A 361 14.64 -23.59 -1.96
CA GLU A 361 14.27 -24.66 -2.87
C GLU A 361 13.01 -24.30 -3.68
N GLU A 362 11.97 -23.78 -3.02
CA GLU A 362 10.74 -23.33 -3.68
C GLU A 362 11.03 -22.15 -4.62
N ASN A 363 11.83 -21.17 -4.18
CA ASN A 363 12.22 -20.01 -4.99
C ASN A 363 12.95 -20.46 -6.26
N MET A 364 13.96 -21.34 -6.13
CA MET A 364 14.68 -21.89 -7.27
C MET A 364 13.80 -22.75 -8.20
N TYR A 365 12.84 -23.49 -7.64
CA TYR A 365 11.88 -24.25 -8.44
C TYR A 365 10.99 -23.33 -9.28
N ILE A 366 10.49 -22.22 -8.71
CA ILE A 366 9.70 -21.23 -9.45
C ILE A 366 10.53 -20.64 -10.59
N ILE A 367 11.76 -20.23 -10.31
CA ILE A 367 12.70 -19.68 -11.30
C ILE A 367 12.92 -20.66 -12.44
N LYS A 368 13.22 -21.91 -12.10
CA LYS A 368 13.41 -22.97 -13.09
C LYS A 368 12.18 -23.12 -14.00
N LYS A 369 10.95 -23.09 -13.43
CA LYS A 369 9.73 -23.23 -14.22
C LYS A 369 9.45 -22.02 -15.10
N VAL A 370 9.77 -20.81 -14.64
CA VAL A 370 9.70 -19.60 -15.50
C VAL A 370 10.68 -19.73 -16.67
N LYS A 371 11.93 -20.13 -16.43
CA LYS A 371 12.93 -20.34 -17.47
C LYS A 371 12.49 -21.42 -18.49
N GLU A 372 12.00 -22.55 -17.99
CA GLU A 372 11.49 -23.66 -18.80
C GLU A 372 10.37 -23.21 -19.74
N PHE A 373 9.43 -22.37 -19.28
CA PHE A 373 8.38 -21.81 -20.13
C PHE A 373 8.94 -21.05 -21.34
N TYR A 374 10.03 -20.34 -21.14
CA TYR A 374 10.71 -19.57 -22.21
C TYR A 374 11.76 -20.37 -22.99
N GLY A 375 11.91 -21.69 -22.71
CA GLY A 375 12.88 -22.56 -23.39
C GLY A 375 14.33 -22.42 -22.92
N PHE A 376 14.54 -21.94 -21.70
CA PHE A 376 15.82 -21.86 -21.01
C PHE A 376 15.96 -22.98 -19.98
N SER A 377 17.18 -23.41 -19.65
CA SER A 377 17.47 -24.53 -18.76
C SER A 377 17.99 -24.04 -17.40
#